data_23c857215b62801090ec407608849982
#
_entry.id   23c857215b62801090ec407608849982
#
_cell.length_a   1.000
_cell.length_b   1.000
_cell.length_c   1.000
_cell.angle_alpha   90.00
_cell.angle_beta   90.00
_cell.angle_gamma   90.00
#
_symmetry.space_group_name_H-M   'P 1'
#
loop_
_entity.id
_entity.type
_entity.pdbx_description
1 polymer ?
#
loop_
_entity_poly.entity_id
_entity_poly.type
_entity_poly.pdbx_seq_one_letter_code
_entity_poly.pdbx_strand_id
1 'polypeptide(L)'
;RDLRMSRGLGDVYKRQTEFRNAVWPLYEQPAREKLWSGGFACPAGNYMTLVDFGQTKVTGGKQGSKSNSTKLYTIPGDPCRAPANGVVVLARNLALTGNTVVIDHGCGMRSYLYGLDALSVSEGQSVERGQAVGALGEDLTMDFKLGSKSVNPWLLFQTSGGLFWKENG
;
A
#
# COMPACT_ATOMS: atom_id res chain seq x y z
N ARG A 1 -32.74 -2.50 22.29
CA ARG A 1 -31.70 -2.01 21.39
C ARG A 1 -30.32 -2.50 21.78
N ASP A 2 -29.57 -2.93 20.85
CA ASP A 2 -28.24 -3.48 21.10
C ASP A 2 -27.20 -2.38 21.09
N LEU A 3 -26.74 -2.03 22.28
CA LEU A 3 -25.74 -0.99 22.46
C LEU A 3 -24.37 -1.39 21.91
N ARG A 4 -24.09 -2.69 21.87
CA ARG A 4 -22.82 -3.15 21.31
C ARG A 4 -22.76 -2.92 19.80
N MET A 5 -23.87 -3.11 19.14
CA MET A 5 -23.94 -2.85 17.70
C MET A 5 -23.74 -1.37 17.41
N SER A 6 -24.37 -0.49 18.20
CA SER A 6 -24.16 0.93 18.09
C SER A 6 -22.71 1.34 18.29
N ARG A 7 -22.05 0.77 19.30
CA ARG A 7 -20.64 1.05 19.55
C ARG A 7 -19.78 0.55 18.42
N GLY A 8 -20.05 -0.65 17.89
CA GLY A 8 -19.31 -1.21 16.78
C GLY A 8 -19.37 -0.32 15.55
N LEU A 9 -20.55 0.20 15.23
CA LEU A 9 -20.71 1.12 14.11
C LEU A 9 -19.94 2.42 14.36
N GLY A 10 -19.98 2.95 15.58
CA GLY A 10 -19.23 4.14 15.93
C GLY A 10 -17.72 3.93 15.81
N ASP A 11 -17.24 2.78 16.24
CA ASP A 11 -15.81 2.45 16.15
C ASP A 11 -15.35 2.31 14.71
N VAL A 12 -16.15 1.69 13.86
CA VAL A 12 -15.86 1.58 12.42
C VAL A 12 -15.77 2.97 11.81
N TYR A 13 -16.74 3.83 12.14
CA TYR A 13 -16.76 5.18 11.63
C TYR A 13 -15.52 5.97 12.05
N LYS A 14 -15.11 5.83 13.32
CA LYS A 14 -13.92 6.51 13.83
C LYS A 14 -12.67 6.04 13.13
N ARG A 15 -12.53 4.75 12.89
CA ARG A 15 -11.37 4.19 12.22
C ARG A 15 -11.29 4.68 10.77
N GLN A 16 -12.42 4.74 10.10
CA GLN A 16 -12.46 5.25 8.73
C GLN A 16 -12.11 6.73 8.68
N THR A 17 -12.58 7.50 9.65
CA THR A 17 -12.29 8.92 9.72
C THR A 17 -10.80 9.16 9.99
N GLU A 18 -10.22 8.42 10.90
CA GLU A 18 -8.79 8.50 11.18
C GLU A 18 -7.97 8.21 9.93
N PHE A 19 -8.31 7.15 9.24
CA PHE A 19 -7.62 6.77 8.01
C PHE A 19 -7.74 7.87 6.96
N ARG A 20 -8.95 8.36 6.76
CA ARG A 20 -9.20 9.41 5.79
C ARG A 20 -8.40 10.67 6.11
N ASN A 21 -8.39 11.07 7.36
CA ASN A 21 -7.66 12.27 7.79
C ASN A 21 -6.15 12.13 7.62
N ALA A 22 -5.63 10.90 7.69
CA ALA A 22 -4.21 10.66 7.49
C ALA A 22 -3.85 10.59 6.01
N VAL A 23 -4.70 10.01 5.19
CA VAL A 23 -4.36 9.67 3.80
C VAL A 23 -4.81 10.73 2.79
N TRP A 24 -5.99 11.30 2.96
CA TRP A 24 -6.51 12.25 1.98
C TRP A 24 -5.63 13.49 1.77
N PRO A 25 -5.00 14.06 2.80
CA PRO A 25 -4.11 15.19 2.54
C PRO A 25 -2.95 14.87 1.61
N LEU A 26 -2.57 13.59 1.52
CA LEU A 26 -1.51 13.17 0.62
C LEU A 26 -1.89 13.39 -0.85
N TYR A 27 -3.17 13.27 -1.18
CA TYR A 27 -3.64 13.45 -2.55
C TYR A 27 -3.54 14.91 -3.01
N GLU A 28 -3.51 15.83 -2.06
CA GLU A 28 -3.42 17.26 -2.37
C GLU A 28 -1.99 17.75 -2.48
N GLN A 29 -1.02 16.91 -2.13
CA GLN A 29 0.38 17.32 -2.25
C GLN A 29 0.78 17.37 -3.72
N PRO A 30 1.58 18.37 -4.10
CA PRO A 30 2.06 18.43 -5.48
C PRO A 30 2.94 17.24 -5.79
N ALA A 31 2.92 16.79 -7.04
CA ALA A 31 3.74 15.68 -7.47
C ALA A 31 5.21 16.06 -7.42
N ARG A 32 6.04 15.15 -6.91
CA ARG A 32 7.49 15.32 -6.91
C ARG A 32 8.04 14.91 -8.26
N GLU A 33 9.29 15.29 -8.53
CA GLU A 33 9.97 14.70 -9.69
C GLU A 33 10.13 13.19 -9.47
N LYS A 34 10.35 12.49 -10.56
CA LYS A 34 10.54 11.04 -10.54
C LYS A 34 11.76 10.67 -9.70
N LEU A 35 11.56 9.83 -8.69
CA LEU A 35 12.61 9.40 -7.77
C LEU A 35 13.10 7.98 -8.04
N TRP A 36 12.29 7.15 -8.71
CA TRP A 36 12.67 5.76 -8.95
C TRP A 36 13.44 5.61 -10.25
N SER A 37 14.24 4.54 -10.34
CA SER A 37 14.88 4.14 -11.58
C SER A 37 14.73 2.63 -11.71
N GLY A 38 14.62 2.15 -12.94
CA GLY A 38 14.37 0.73 -13.19
C GLY A 38 12.96 0.33 -12.77
N GLY A 39 12.78 -0.93 -12.47
CA GLY A 39 11.48 -1.46 -12.11
C GLY A 39 11.20 -1.35 -10.63
N PHE A 40 9.97 -1.68 -10.28
CA PHE A 40 9.56 -1.79 -8.88
C PHE A 40 9.75 -3.23 -8.42
N ALA A 41 9.96 -3.43 -7.13
CA ALA A 41 10.09 -4.75 -6.54
C ALA A 41 8.93 -5.02 -5.59
N CYS A 42 8.53 -6.28 -5.49
CA CYS A 42 7.49 -6.66 -4.52
C CYS A 42 8.01 -6.40 -3.11
N PRO A 43 7.21 -5.80 -2.23
CA PRO A 43 7.64 -5.51 -0.86
C PRO A 43 7.93 -6.74 -0.03
N ALA A 44 7.34 -7.88 -0.37
CA ALA A 44 7.54 -9.15 0.33
C ALA A 44 8.36 -10.09 -0.53
N GLY A 45 9.37 -10.73 0.07
CA GLY A 45 10.21 -11.70 -0.66
C GLY A 45 9.55 -13.05 -0.77
N ASN A 46 8.81 -13.47 0.26
CA ASN A 46 8.09 -14.74 0.28
C ASN A 46 6.63 -14.46 0.57
N TYR A 47 5.74 -14.91 -0.31
CA TYR A 47 4.33 -14.60 -0.16
C TYR A 47 3.46 -15.57 -0.96
N MET A 48 2.18 -15.59 -0.59
CA MET A 48 1.12 -16.18 -1.40
C MET A 48 0.05 -15.12 -1.58
N THR A 49 -0.53 -15.05 -2.76
CA THR A 49 -1.57 -14.06 -3.03
C THR A 49 -2.89 -14.53 -2.43
N LEU A 50 -3.46 -13.71 -1.54
CA LEU A 50 -4.77 -13.97 -0.95
C LEU A 50 -5.88 -13.30 -1.73
N VAL A 51 -5.69 -12.02 -2.08
CA VAL A 51 -6.65 -11.27 -2.89
C VAL A 51 -5.84 -10.54 -3.94
N ASP A 52 -6.16 -10.77 -5.20
CA ASP A 52 -5.44 -10.18 -6.29
C ASP A 52 -6.07 -8.85 -6.72
N PHE A 53 -5.27 -8.02 -7.35
CA PHE A 53 -5.74 -6.77 -7.94
C PHE A 53 -6.80 -7.08 -8.99
N GLY A 54 -7.91 -6.39 -8.94
CA GLY A 54 -8.99 -6.58 -9.89
C GLY A 54 -9.86 -7.80 -9.62
N GLN A 55 -9.56 -8.55 -8.57
CA GLN A 55 -10.38 -9.72 -8.22
C GLN A 55 -11.76 -9.26 -7.78
N THR A 56 -12.78 -9.86 -8.34
CA THR A 56 -14.17 -9.53 -8.01
C THR A 56 -14.55 -10.22 -6.71
N LYS A 57 -15.13 -9.48 -5.79
CA LYS A 57 -15.66 -10.04 -4.56
C LYS A 57 -17.04 -10.60 -4.83
N VAL A 58 -17.31 -11.79 -4.29
CA VAL A 58 -18.62 -12.42 -4.40
C VAL A 58 -19.15 -12.65 -3.01
N THR A 59 -20.31 -12.12 -2.69
CA THR A 59 -20.95 -12.27 -1.40
C THR A 59 -22.40 -12.66 -1.61
N GLY A 60 -22.82 -13.79 -1.05
CA GLY A 60 -24.18 -14.25 -1.15
C GLY A 60 -24.63 -14.48 -2.60
N GLY A 61 -23.72 -14.92 -3.47
CA GLY A 61 -24.02 -15.16 -4.86
C GLY A 61 -24.08 -13.92 -5.73
N LYS A 62 -23.86 -12.75 -5.16
CA LYS A 62 -23.85 -11.49 -5.91
C LYS A 62 -22.45 -10.99 -6.14
N GLN A 63 -22.22 -10.50 -7.34
CA GLN A 63 -20.94 -9.94 -7.73
C GLN A 63 -20.78 -8.56 -7.09
N GLY A 64 -19.70 -8.38 -6.34
CA GLY A 64 -19.40 -7.08 -5.73
C GLY A 64 -18.38 -6.30 -6.53
N SER A 65 -17.75 -5.34 -5.87
CA SER A 65 -16.72 -4.50 -6.50
C SER A 65 -15.43 -5.28 -6.70
N LYS A 66 -14.63 -4.81 -7.63
CA LYS A 66 -13.29 -5.36 -7.84
C LYS A 66 -12.33 -4.79 -6.80
N SER A 67 -11.34 -5.58 -6.42
CA SER A 67 -10.34 -5.15 -5.47
C SER A 67 -9.35 -4.18 -6.10
N ASN A 68 -9.13 -3.04 -5.47
CA ASN A 68 -8.12 -2.08 -5.89
C ASN A 68 -6.76 -2.38 -5.28
N SER A 69 -6.72 -3.16 -4.22
CA SER A 69 -5.49 -3.51 -3.52
C SER A 69 -5.21 -4.99 -3.70
N THR A 70 -3.98 -5.37 -3.37
CA THR A 70 -3.54 -6.76 -3.41
C THR A 70 -3.19 -7.17 -2.00
N LYS A 71 -3.73 -8.29 -1.53
CA LYS A 71 -3.45 -8.82 -0.22
C LYS A 71 -2.61 -10.08 -0.34
N LEU A 72 -1.49 -10.10 0.36
CA LEU A 72 -0.54 -11.19 0.35
C LEU A 72 -0.49 -11.84 1.73
N TYR A 73 -0.35 -13.16 1.74
CA TYR A 73 -0.03 -13.90 2.94
C TYR A 73 1.50 -13.90 3.04
N THR A 74 2.03 -13.44 4.16
CA THR A 74 3.47 -13.20 4.31
C THR A 74 4.02 -13.98 5.51
N ILE A 75 5.33 -13.96 5.67
CA ILE A 75 5.99 -14.66 6.77
C ILE A 75 6.27 -13.63 7.86
N PRO A 76 5.67 -13.80 9.07
CA PRO A 76 5.92 -12.85 10.16
C PRO A 76 7.40 -12.70 10.47
N GLY A 77 7.82 -11.47 10.62
CA GLY A 77 9.22 -11.15 10.92
C GLY A 77 10.08 -10.87 9.70
N ASP A 78 9.64 -11.27 8.51
CA ASP A 78 10.38 -10.94 7.29
C ASP A 78 10.37 -9.42 7.07
N PRO A 79 11.40 -8.86 6.43
CA PRO A 79 11.40 -7.43 6.18
C PRO A 79 10.39 -7.05 5.10
N CYS A 80 9.69 -5.93 5.33
CA CYS A 80 8.92 -5.28 4.29
C CYS A 80 9.85 -4.27 3.62
N ARG A 81 10.02 -4.38 2.32
CA ARG A 81 11.02 -3.59 1.60
C ARG A 81 10.37 -2.55 0.72
N ALA A 82 11.03 -1.42 0.56
CA ALA A 82 10.56 -0.37 -0.32
C ALA A 82 10.54 -0.87 -1.75
N PRO A 83 9.42 -0.73 -2.47
CA PRO A 83 9.33 -1.22 -3.85
C PRO A 83 10.22 -0.47 -4.83
N ALA A 84 10.54 0.78 -4.52
CA ALA A 84 11.38 1.64 -5.36
C ALA A 84 11.87 2.79 -4.51
N ASN A 85 12.81 3.56 -5.04
CA ASN A 85 13.29 4.77 -4.35
C ASN A 85 12.14 5.74 -4.13
N GLY A 86 12.15 6.44 -3.02
CA GLY A 86 11.11 7.42 -2.74
C GLY A 86 11.31 8.08 -1.39
N VAL A 87 10.30 8.84 -0.98
CA VAL A 87 10.26 9.52 0.30
C VAL A 87 9.06 9.02 1.08
N VAL A 88 9.25 8.68 2.34
CA VAL A 88 8.17 8.24 3.21
C VAL A 88 7.31 9.45 3.55
N VAL A 89 6.05 9.43 3.13
CA VAL A 89 5.12 10.54 3.40
C VAL A 89 4.11 10.20 4.50
N LEU A 90 4.03 8.93 4.89
CA LEU A 90 3.22 8.50 6.03
C LEU A 90 3.85 7.27 6.64
N ALA A 91 4.00 7.25 7.96
CA ALA A 91 4.49 6.08 8.69
C ALA A 91 3.91 6.15 10.09
N ARG A 92 2.79 5.46 10.30
CA ARG A 92 2.12 5.45 11.60
C ARG A 92 1.16 4.28 11.71
N ASN A 93 0.74 4.01 12.93
CA ASN A 93 -0.29 3.02 13.18
C ASN A 93 -1.66 3.67 13.02
N LEU A 94 -2.49 3.07 12.19
CA LEU A 94 -3.88 3.49 12.01
C LEU A 94 -4.80 2.35 12.44
N ALA A 95 -5.87 2.67 13.12
CA ALA A 95 -6.76 1.63 13.64
C ALA A 95 -7.39 0.79 12.53
N LEU A 96 -7.64 1.39 11.37
CA LEU A 96 -8.26 0.68 10.26
C LEU A 96 -7.28 -0.26 9.54
N THR A 97 -6.04 0.15 9.36
CA THR A 97 -5.08 -0.53 8.48
C THR A 97 -3.84 -1.04 9.20
N GLY A 98 -3.73 -0.81 10.51
CA GLY A 98 -2.56 -1.19 11.27
C GLY A 98 -1.37 -0.28 10.97
N ASN A 99 -0.18 -0.80 11.13
CA ASN A 99 1.01 -0.02 10.79
C ASN A 99 1.05 0.21 9.29
N THR A 100 1.08 1.48 8.92
CA THR A 100 0.91 1.92 7.53
C THR A 100 2.10 2.74 7.10
N VAL A 101 2.62 2.43 5.92
CA VAL A 101 3.70 3.20 5.29
C VAL A 101 3.22 3.62 3.90
N VAL A 102 3.36 4.90 3.60
CA VAL A 102 3.13 5.40 2.24
C VAL A 102 4.44 6.01 1.74
N ILE A 103 4.86 5.56 0.58
CA ILE A 103 6.10 6.03 -0.04
C ILE A 103 5.74 6.76 -1.33
N ASP A 104 6.22 7.98 -1.44
CA ASP A 104 6.04 8.80 -2.65
C ASP A 104 7.26 8.59 -3.55
N HIS A 105 7.04 7.99 -4.70
CA HIS A 105 8.11 7.70 -5.66
C HIS A 105 8.30 8.80 -6.68
N GLY A 106 7.46 9.83 -6.65
CA GLY A 106 7.50 10.91 -7.62
C GLY A 106 6.54 10.70 -8.77
N CYS A 107 6.33 11.74 -9.53
CA CYS A 107 5.42 11.73 -10.69
C CYS A 107 4.00 11.26 -10.36
N GLY A 108 3.57 11.42 -9.10
CA GLY A 108 2.26 10.99 -8.66
C GLY A 108 2.17 9.51 -8.31
N MET A 109 3.27 8.77 -8.40
CA MET A 109 3.29 7.33 -8.09
C MET A 109 3.58 7.10 -6.62
N ARG A 110 2.72 6.36 -5.93
CA ARG A 110 2.87 6.07 -4.51
C ARG A 110 2.56 4.61 -4.20
N SER A 111 3.28 4.09 -3.20
CA SER A 111 3.03 2.77 -2.64
C SER A 111 2.37 2.94 -1.28
N TYR A 112 1.26 2.26 -1.07
CA TYR A 112 0.54 2.22 0.20
C TYR A 112 0.67 0.81 0.75
N LEU A 113 1.34 0.67 1.90
CA LEU A 113 1.61 -0.63 2.51
C LEU A 113 0.93 -0.68 3.87
N TYR A 114 0.03 -1.65 4.04
CA TYR A 114 -0.82 -1.75 5.23
C TYR A 114 -0.60 -3.06 5.95
N GLY A 115 -0.71 -3.01 7.26
CA GLY A 115 -0.70 -4.22 8.07
C GLY A 115 0.67 -4.73 8.45
N LEU A 116 1.68 -3.85 8.47
CA LEU A 116 2.99 -4.25 8.93
C LEU A 116 2.96 -4.51 10.43
N ASP A 117 3.83 -5.43 10.86
CA ASP A 117 3.94 -5.74 12.28
C ASP A 117 4.73 -4.66 13.03
N ALA A 118 5.69 -4.05 12.37
CA ALA A 118 6.49 -2.98 12.95
C ALA A 118 6.94 -2.00 11.86
N LEU A 119 7.21 -0.77 12.27
CA LEU A 119 7.72 0.28 11.38
C LEU A 119 9.18 0.53 11.70
N SER A 120 10.00 0.74 10.68
CA SER A 120 11.41 1.08 10.86
C SER A 120 11.83 2.37 10.16
N VAL A 121 10.85 3.12 9.66
CA VAL A 121 11.11 4.41 8.98
C VAL A 121 10.20 5.49 9.57
N SER A 122 10.56 6.73 9.32
CA SER A 122 9.81 7.90 9.76
C SER A 122 9.38 8.74 8.58
N GLU A 123 8.33 9.52 8.77
CA GLU A 123 7.86 10.44 7.74
C GLU A 123 8.96 11.43 7.38
N GLY A 124 9.13 11.68 6.10
CA GLY A 124 10.18 12.53 5.57
C GLY A 124 11.47 11.81 5.21
N GLN A 125 11.61 10.56 5.58
CA GLN A 125 12.82 9.80 5.32
C GLN A 125 12.87 9.34 3.86
N SER A 126 14.03 9.49 3.23
CA SER A 126 14.27 8.94 1.90
C SER A 126 14.63 7.47 2.01
N VAL A 127 14.10 6.68 1.11
CA VAL A 127 14.36 5.23 1.07
C VAL A 127 14.76 4.82 -0.34
N GLU A 128 15.54 3.73 -0.41
CA GLU A 128 15.94 3.14 -1.69
C GLU A 128 15.19 1.84 -1.91
N ARG A 129 15.08 1.44 -3.17
CA ARG A 129 14.47 0.17 -3.51
C ARG A 129 15.18 -0.96 -2.76
N GLY A 130 14.41 -1.82 -2.12
CA GLY A 130 14.94 -2.93 -1.34
C GLY A 130 15.27 -2.61 0.09
N GLN A 131 15.24 -1.34 0.49
CA GLN A 131 15.49 -0.96 1.87
C GLN A 131 14.32 -1.39 2.75
N ALA A 132 14.61 -1.95 3.93
CA ALA A 132 13.56 -2.36 4.85
C ALA A 132 12.85 -1.14 5.43
N VAL A 133 11.53 -1.13 5.36
CA VAL A 133 10.71 -0.06 5.92
C VAL A 133 9.92 -0.53 7.13
N GLY A 134 9.94 -1.82 7.41
CA GLY A 134 9.29 -2.40 8.57
C GLY A 134 9.39 -3.90 8.54
N ALA A 135 8.69 -4.55 9.45
CA ALA A 135 8.61 -6.00 9.53
C ALA A 135 7.22 -6.44 9.09
N LEU A 136 7.16 -7.53 8.34
CA LEU A 136 5.89 -8.11 7.90
C LEU A 136 5.24 -8.90 9.02
N GLY A 137 3.92 -8.89 9.04
CA GLY A 137 3.12 -9.77 9.88
C GLY A 137 2.64 -10.98 9.07
N GLU A 138 1.45 -11.48 9.40
CA GLU A 138 0.88 -12.62 8.69
C GLU A 138 0.40 -12.25 7.30
N ASP A 139 0.05 -11.01 7.08
CA ASP A 139 -0.37 -10.55 5.76
C ASP A 139 0.06 -9.12 5.52
N LEU A 140 0.05 -8.75 4.26
CA LEU A 140 0.37 -7.40 3.81
C LEU A 140 -0.65 -7.02 2.75
N THR A 141 -1.27 -5.85 2.93
CA THR A 141 -2.10 -5.27 1.88
C THR A 141 -1.29 -4.16 1.22
N MET A 142 -1.16 -4.23 -0.09
CA MET A 142 -0.44 -3.21 -0.85
C MET A 142 -1.37 -2.60 -1.90
N ASP A 143 -1.24 -1.29 -2.06
CA ASP A 143 -2.01 -0.55 -3.04
C ASP A 143 -1.05 0.44 -3.71
N PHE A 144 -0.88 0.30 -5.00
CA PHE A 144 -0.02 1.19 -5.76
C PHE A 144 -0.91 2.13 -6.55
N LYS A 145 -0.70 3.41 -6.37
CA LYS A 145 -1.57 4.41 -7.00
C LYS A 145 -0.78 5.40 -7.83
N LEU A 146 -1.35 5.74 -8.97
CA LEU A 146 -0.90 6.87 -9.77
C LEU A 146 -1.94 7.95 -9.57
N GLY A 147 -1.59 8.99 -8.80
CA GLY A 147 -2.55 9.94 -8.32
C GLY A 147 -3.53 9.28 -7.36
N SER A 148 -4.80 9.31 -7.67
CA SER A 148 -5.84 8.69 -6.86
C SER A 148 -6.30 7.33 -7.41
N LYS A 149 -5.69 6.86 -8.51
CA LYS A 149 -6.12 5.62 -9.16
C LYS A 149 -5.17 4.49 -8.86
N SER A 150 -5.73 3.37 -8.41
CA SER A 150 -4.94 2.16 -8.16
C SER A 150 -4.53 1.51 -9.47
N VAL A 151 -3.31 1.00 -9.51
CA VAL A 151 -2.75 0.33 -10.67
C VAL A 151 -2.39 -1.10 -10.30
N ASN A 152 -2.31 -1.97 -11.30
CA ASN A 152 -1.97 -3.36 -11.10
C ASN A 152 -0.49 -3.48 -10.71
N PRO A 153 -0.18 -3.91 -9.47
CA PRO A 153 1.20 -3.94 -9.01
C PRO A 153 2.07 -4.94 -9.74
N TRP A 154 1.47 -6.01 -10.26
CA TRP A 154 2.24 -7.05 -10.94
C TRP A 154 2.91 -6.52 -12.21
N LEU A 155 2.28 -5.53 -12.84
CA LEU A 155 2.88 -4.88 -14.01
C LEU A 155 4.07 -4.04 -13.63
N LEU A 156 4.09 -3.48 -12.42
CA LEU A 156 5.20 -2.68 -11.93
C LEU A 156 6.40 -3.52 -11.56
N PHE A 157 6.18 -4.78 -11.19
CA PHE A 157 7.24 -5.68 -10.73
C PHE A 157 7.98 -6.36 -11.87
N GLN A 158 7.57 -6.14 -13.09
CA GLN A 158 8.28 -6.70 -14.22
C GLN A 158 9.64 -6.06 -14.39
N THR A 159 10.60 -6.86 -14.78
CA THR A 159 11.99 -6.45 -14.77
C THR A 159 12.34 -5.35 -15.74
N SER A 160 11.58 -5.20 -16.77
CA SER A 160 11.92 -4.24 -17.81
C SER A 160 11.47 -2.83 -17.51
N GLY A 161 11.38 -2.48 -16.26
CA GLY A 161 11.15 -1.12 -15.91
C GLY A 161 9.71 -0.73 -15.68
N GLY A 162 8.87 -1.69 -15.55
CA GLY A 162 7.52 -1.43 -15.07
C GLY A 162 6.73 -0.50 -15.94
N LEU A 163 6.65 0.74 -15.56
CA LEU A 163 5.77 1.67 -16.19
C LEU A 163 6.11 2.07 -17.61
N PHE A 164 7.29 1.79 -18.05
CA PHE A 164 7.60 2.10 -19.35
C PHE A 164 8.10 1.23 -20.13
N TRP A 165 7.82 1.11 -20.85
CA TRP A 165 8.12 0.48 -21.73
C TRP A 165 9.10 1.15 -22.42
N LYS A 166 9.52 1.31 -22.84
CA LYS A 166 10.34 1.61 -23.45
C LYS A 166 10.65 2.57 -23.91
N GLU A 167 11.08 2.91 -23.88
CA GLU A 167 11.41 3.81 -24.30
C GLU A 167 12.31 3.75 -25.14
N ASN A 168 12.57 3.43 -25.54
CA ASN A 168 13.21 3.34 -26.25
C ASN A 168 13.42 3.26 -26.83
N GLY A 169 13.30 3.37 -26.71
CA GLY A 169 13.41 3.36 -27.25
C GLY A 169 13.65 3.41 -27.27
#